data_76c54f40c4f69ea87ccc4c202d58f27a
#
_entry.id   76c54f40c4f69ea87ccc4c202d58f27a
#
_cell.length_a   1.000
_cell.length_b   1.000
_cell.length_c   1.000
_cell.angle_alpha   90.00
_cell.angle_beta   90.00
_cell.angle_gamma   90.00
#
_symmetry.space_group_name_H-M   'P 1'
#
loop_
_entity.id
_entity.type
_entity.pdbx_description
1 polymer ?
#
loop_
_entity_poly.entity_id
_entity_poly.type
_entity_poly.pdbx_seq_one_letter_code
_entity_poly.pdbx_strand_id
1 'polypeptide(L)'
;MLFRSLLVWDKSSGLARNIVGGAATLPQAIAHTLGDKVKLGAEVLEVIQHRDHVEVTYKSDGKEVTEQARYAVITTPAAITHRITKNLDPLVHDALGKIQYGHYVSGAFLTNETGRRPWDSVYAYCTPQRSFNIAFNMSNLVRTMESERQPGSSFMVFSPAKLARDLINLPDEKVLEIYRKDLEEVFPGFGSLVVEQSVQKFHLGLAYCFPGRNKLQPLLMRTPRRIYLAGDYLGSWYTETAIQTGLLAGEDINSKLYTDTLLPSNGFSY
;
A
#
# COMPACT_ATOMS: atom_id res chain seq x y z
N MET A 1 18.59 10.86 -2.84
CA MET A 1 17.26 10.40 -2.38
C MET A 1 17.26 9.76 -0.98
N LEU A 2 18.41 9.36 -0.44
CA LEU A 2 18.52 8.82 0.93
C LEU A 2 18.26 9.85 2.07
N PHE A 3 18.38 11.14 1.80
CA PHE A 3 18.28 12.18 2.83
C PHE A 3 16.84 12.53 3.24
N ARG A 4 15.82 12.24 2.42
CA ARG A 4 14.42 12.52 2.79
C ARG A 4 13.87 11.55 3.84
N SER A 5 14.32 10.30 3.87
CA SER A 5 13.86 9.33 4.87
C SER A 5 14.41 9.61 6.28
N LEU A 6 15.53 10.35 6.42
CA LEU A 6 16.04 10.77 7.72
C LEU A 6 15.24 11.93 8.34
N LEU A 7 14.59 12.76 7.53
CA LEU A 7 13.76 13.88 7.99
C LEU A 7 12.41 13.45 8.58
N VAL A 8 11.94 12.23 8.28
CA VAL A 8 10.71 11.65 8.87
C VAL A 8 10.83 11.48 10.39
N TRP A 9 12.03 11.50 10.93
CA TRP A 9 12.34 11.29 12.35
C TRP A 9 12.41 12.57 13.18
N ASP A 10 12.38 13.73 12.53
CA ASP A 10 12.47 15.02 13.22
C ASP A 10 11.07 15.47 13.66
N LYS A 11 10.83 15.46 14.97
CA LYS A 11 9.61 15.99 15.59
C LYS A 11 9.33 17.45 15.22
N SER A 12 10.36 18.23 14.92
CA SER A 12 10.25 19.66 14.59
C SER A 12 9.74 19.89 13.17
N SER A 13 9.89 18.93 12.28
CA SER A 13 9.51 19.05 10.86
C SER A 13 8.00 19.00 10.60
N GLY A 14 7.18 18.71 11.61
CA GLY A 14 5.72 18.52 11.47
C GLY A 14 5.31 17.29 10.66
N LEU A 15 6.28 16.45 10.24
CA LEU A 15 6.03 15.23 9.46
C LEU A 15 5.64 14.02 10.33
N ALA A 16 5.87 14.10 11.65
CA ALA A 16 5.52 13.06 12.61
C ALA A 16 4.05 13.21 13.06
N ARG A 17 3.11 12.98 12.17
CA ARG A 17 1.67 12.98 12.45
C ARG A 17 1.04 11.68 12.02
N ASN A 18 -0.04 11.29 12.68
CA ASN A 18 -0.87 10.17 12.31
C ASN A 18 -2.32 10.61 12.15
N ILE A 19 -3.11 9.83 11.43
CA ILE A 19 -4.54 10.08 11.28
C ILE A 19 -5.24 9.60 12.57
N VAL A 20 -6.07 10.45 13.15
CA VAL A 20 -6.92 10.07 14.28
C VAL A 20 -7.82 8.90 13.86
N GLY A 21 -7.83 7.82 14.63
CA GLY A 21 -8.51 6.57 14.27
C GLY A 21 -7.65 5.60 13.44
N GLY A 22 -6.39 5.98 13.09
CA GLY A 22 -5.46 5.13 12.36
C GLY A 22 -5.50 5.32 10.85
N ALA A 23 -4.52 4.71 10.16
CA ALA A 23 -4.33 4.87 8.72
C ALA A 23 -5.51 4.36 7.87
N ALA A 24 -6.27 3.39 8.37
CA ALA A 24 -7.45 2.85 7.68
C ALA A 24 -8.60 3.87 7.54
N THR A 25 -8.61 4.92 8.36
CA THR A 25 -9.65 5.97 8.33
C THR A 25 -9.72 6.66 6.95
N LEU A 26 -8.57 6.86 6.30
CA LEU A 26 -8.55 7.52 4.98
C LEU A 26 -9.25 6.68 3.89
N PRO A 27 -8.87 5.43 3.61
CA PRO A 27 -9.57 4.63 2.61
C PRO A 27 -11.03 4.33 2.99
N GLN A 28 -11.36 4.21 4.28
CA GLN A 28 -12.73 4.05 4.75
C GLN A 28 -13.59 5.28 4.46
N ALA A 29 -13.07 6.48 4.70
CA ALA A 29 -13.76 7.72 4.38
C ALA A 29 -14.02 7.89 2.88
N ILE A 30 -13.03 7.51 2.05
CA ILE A 30 -13.18 7.51 0.59
C ILE A 30 -14.25 6.49 0.18
N ALA A 31 -14.20 5.27 0.70
CA ALA A 31 -15.18 4.23 0.39
C ALA A 31 -16.60 4.65 0.83
N HIS A 32 -16.74 5.29 2.00
CA HIS A 32 -18.01 5.82 2.46
C HIS A 32 -18.57 6.89 1.52
N THR A 33 -17.71 7.79 1.02
CA THR A 33 -18.12 8.83 0.06
C THR A 33 -18.55 8.25 -1.28
N LEU A 34 -17.92 7.15 -1.72
CA LEU A 34 -18.26 6.47 -2.97
C LEU A 34 -19.51 5.59 -2.86
N GLY A 35 -19.83 5.12 -1.65
CA GLY A 35 -21.03 4.34 -1.36
C GLY A 35 -21.12 3.06 -2.20
N ASP A 36 -22.24 2.88 -2.88
CA ASP A 36 -22.57 1.71 -3.72
C ASP A 36 -21.67 1.52 -4.95
N LYS A 37 -20.87 2.53 -5.29
CA LYS A 37 -19.84 2.41 -6.34
C LYS A 37 -18.66 1.53 -5.95
N VAL A 38 -18.51 1.22 -4.66
CA VAL A 38 -17.49 0.31 -4.16
C VAL A 38 -18.03 -1.11 -4.15
N LYS A 39 -17.45 -1.98 -4.96
CA LYS A 39 -17.80 -3.42 -5.01
C LYS A 39 -16.71 -4.23 -4.30
N LEU A 40 -17.00 -4.72 -3.12
CA LEU A 40 -16.12 -5.61 -2.37
C LEU A 40 -16.37 -7.07 -2.79
N GLY A 41 -15.38 -7.96 -2.58
CA GLY A 41 -15.49 -9.37 -2.96
C GLY A 41 -15.51 -9.62 -4.47
N ALA A 42 -15.13 -8.60 -5.27
CA ALA A 42 -15.05 -8.68 -6.72
C ALA A 42 -13.59 -8.91 -7.15
N GLU A 43 -13.20 -10.16 -7.38
CA GLU A 43 -11.86 -10.51 -7.85
C GLU A 43 -11.75 -10.30 -9.35
N VAL A 44 -10.94 -9.32 -9.78
CA VAL A 44 -10.70 -9.05 -11.20
C VAL A 44 -9.82 -10.15 -11.80
N LEU A 45 -10.31 -10.80 -12.83
CA LEU A 45 -9.65 -11.88 -13.55
C LEU A 45 -8.95 -11.39 -14.81
N GLU A 46 -9.58 -10.46 -15.53
CA GLU A 46 -9.08 -9.98 -16.81
C GLU A 46 -9.55 -8.56 -17.10
N VAL A 47 -8.66 -7.79 -17.77
CA VAL A 47 -8.96 -6.44 -18.28
C VAL A 47 -8.48 -6.37 -19.72
N ILE A 48 -9.40 -6.08 -20.66
CA ILE A 48 -9.13 -5.99 -22.09
C ILE A 48 -9.52 -4.59 -22.59
N GLN A 49 -8.60 -3.89 -23.28
CA GLN A 49 -8.96 -2.63 -23.93
C GLN A 49 -9.36 -2.87 -25.39
N HIS A 50 -10.44 -2.24 -25.80
CA HIS A 50 -10.91 -2.15 -27.16
C HIS A 50 -10.66 -0.73 -27.72
N ARG A 51 -11.10 -0.50 -28.95
CA ARG A 51 -10.95 0.80 -29.60
C ARG A 51 -11.71 1.90 -28.85
N ASP A 52 -12.90 1.61 -28.38
CA ASP A 52 -13.89 2.54 -27.82
C ASP A 52 -14.23 2.30 -26.34
N HIS A 53 -13.91 1.13 -25.78
CA HIS A 53 -14.20 0.76 -24.39
C HIS A 53 -13.13 -0.15 -23.78
N VAL A 54 -13.30 -0.45 -22.49
CA VAL A 54 -12.56 -1.47 -21.75
C VAL A 54 -13.55 -2.48 -21.21
N GLU A 55 -13.23 -3.76 -21.31
CA GLU A 55 -13.95 -4.85 -20.64
C GLU A 55 -13.20 -5.27 -19.39
N VAL A 56 -13.91 -5.40 -18.28
CA VAL A 56 -13.40 -5.88 -17.00
C VAL A 56 -14.19 -7.11 -16.61
N THR A 57 -13.55 -8.28 -16.61
CA THR A 57 -14.14 -9.53 -16.12
C THR A 57 -13.67 -9.79 -14.70
N TYR A 58 -14.61 -10.00 -13.80
CA TYR A 58 -14.36 -10.27 -12.39
C TYR A 58 -15.28 -11.37 -11.87
N LYS A 59 -14.85 -12.01 -10.78
CA LYS A 59 -15.63 -13.02 -10.05
C LYS A 59 -16.24 -12.37 -8.80
N SER A 60 -17.57 -12.51 -8.67
CA SER A 60 -18.32 -12.08 -7.50
C SER A 60 -19.37 -13.15 -7.18
N ASP A 61 -19.47 -13.54 -5.91
CA ASP A 61 -20.41 -14.58 -5.44
C ASP A 61 -20.34 -15.90 -6.26
N GLY A 62 -19.12 -16.27 -6.65
CA GLY A 62 -18.87 -17.50 -7.43
C GLY A 62 -19.20 -17.41 -8.91
N LYS A 63 -19.69 -16.28 -9.41
CA LYS A 63 -20.05 -16.05 -10.81
C LYS A 63 -19.06 -15.09 -11.47
N GLU A 64 -18.78 -15.34 -12.75
CA GLU A 64 -18.05 -14.38 -13.57
C GLU A 64 -19.00 -13.35 -14.16
N VAL A 65 -18.62 -12.10 -14.07
CA VAL A 65 -19.35 -10.94 -14.58
C VAL A 65 -18.39 -10.12 -15.43
N THR A 66 -18.82 -9.68 -16.59
CA THR A 66 -18.09 -8.75 -17.45
C THR A 66 -18.82 -7.42 -17.51
N GLU A 67 -18.13 -6.34 -17.20
CA GLU A 67 -18.62 -4.97 -17.31
C GLU A 67 -17.80 -4.18 -18.32
N GLN A 68 -18.45 -3.21 -18.98
CA GLN A 68 -17.79 -2.31 -19.92
C GLN A 68 -17.70 -0.90 -19.34
N ALA A 69 -16.57 -0.26 -19.59
CA ALA A 69 -16.32 1.13 -19.21
C ALA A 69 -15.56 1.87 -20.32
N ARG A 70 -15.65 3.19 -20.36
CA ARG A 70 -14.86 3.99 -21.31
C ARG A 70 -13.37 3.95 -21.00
N TYR A 71 -13.01 3.94 -19.72
CA TYR A 71 -11.65 3.90 -19.21
C TYR A 71 -11.58 3.01 -17.97
N ALA A 72 -10.40 2.44 -17.69
CA ALA A 72 -10.08 1.74 -16.46
C ALA A 72 -8.78 2.27 -15.87
N VAL A 73 -8.72 2.39 -14.54
CA VAL A 73 -7.49 2.64 -13.79
C VAL A 73 -7.15 1.39 -12.99
N ILE A 74 -6.00 0.79 -13.26
CA ILE A 74 -5.54 -0.41 -12.55
C ILE A 74 -4.57 0.02 -11.46
N THR A 75 -4.93 -0.28 -10.22
CA THR A 75 -4.19 0.12 -9.01
C THR A 75 -3.58 -1.08 -8.26
N THR A 76 -3.63 -2.27 -8.86
CA THR A 76 -3.02 -3.48 -8.30
C THR A 76 -1.49 -3.43 -8.43
N PRO A 77 -0.72 -4.21 -7.62
CA PRO A 77 0.71 -4.37 -7.82
C PRO A 77 1.05 -4.74 -9.27
N ALA A 78 2.20 -4.26 -9.78
CA ALA A 78 2.59 -4.44 -11.19
C ALA A 78 2.52 -5.89 -11.67
N ALA A 79 2.91 -6.86 -10.83
CA ALA A 79 2.84 -8.28 -11.15
C ALA A 79 1.40 -8.79 -11.35
N ILE A 80 0.45 -8.24 -10.59
CA ILE A 80 -0.97 -8.55 -10.75
C ILE A 80 -1.50 -7.87 -12.01
N THR A 81 -1.19 -6.59 -12.19
CA THR A 81 -1.57 -5.83 -13.40
C THR A 81 -1.09 -6.54 -14.67
N HIS A 82 0.18 -6.99 -14.70
CA HIS A 82 0.73 -7.78 -15.79
C HIS A 82 -0.08 -9.05 -16.07
N ARG A 83 -0.52 -9.76 -15.04
CA ARG A 83 -1.28 -11.00 -15.16
C ARG A 83 -2.69 -10.79 -15.70
N ILE A 84 -3.39 -9.76 -15.22
CA ILE A 84 -4.81 -9.54 -15.55
C ILE A 84 -5.02 -8.75 -16.85
N THR A 85 -4.02 -8.02 -17.35
CA THR A 85 -4.12 -7.27 -18.61
C THR A 85 -3.62 -8.09 -19.79
N LYS A 86 -4.37 -8.17 -20.88
CA LYS A 86 -4.01 -9.04 -22.02
C LYS A 86 -3.47 -8.29 -23.23
N ASN A 87 -3.90 -7.07 -23.45
CA ASN A 87 -3.60 -6.34 -24.69
C ASN A 87 -3.15 -4.88 -24.45
N LEU A 88 -2.39 -4.69 -23.37
CA LEU A 88 -1.61 -3.44 -23.21
C LEU A 88 -0.59 -3.28 -24.31
N ASP A 89 -0.08 -2.05 -24.48
CA ASP A 89 1.14 -1.83 -25.27
C ASP A 89 2.22 -2.84 -24.86
N PRO A 90 2.81 -3.62 -25.79
CA PRO A 90 3.74 -4.69 -25.46
C PRO A 90 4.93 -4.25 -24.62
N LEU A 91 5.42 -3.01 -24.80
CA LEU A 91 6.52 -2.46 -24.03
C LEU A 91 6.10 -2.15 -22.59
N VAL A 92 4.88 -1.66 -22.39
CA VAL A 92 4.31 -1.43 -21.05
C VAL A 92 4.10 -2.76 -20.33
N HIS A 93 3.51 -3.73 -21.02
CA HIS A 93 3.26 -5.07 -20.46
C HIS A 93 4.57 -5.76 -20.06
N ASP A 94 5.60 -5.74 -20.92
CA ASP A 94 6.93 -6.27 -20.60
C ASP A 94 7.59 -5.54 -19.43
N ALA A 95 7.45 -4.21 -19.34
CA ALA A 95 7.97 -3.44 -18.24
C ALA A 95 7.29 -3.79 -16.90
N LEU A 96 5.96 -4.00 -16.89
CA LEU A 96 5.22 -4.45 -15.70
C LEU A 96 5.71 -5.80 -15.20
N GLY A 97 5.94 -6.76 -16.10
CA GLY A 97 6.47 -8.09 -15.76
C GLY A 97 7.88 -8.10 -15.19
N LYS A 98 8.66 -7.01 -15.38
CA LYS A 98 10.01 -6.85 -14.86
C LYS A 98 10.07 -6.17 -13.49
N ILE A 99 8.96 -5.63 -12.98
CA ILE A 99 8.92 -5.04 -11.64
C ILE A 99 9.03 -6.15 -10.59
N GLN A 100 10.01 -6.04 -9.72
CA GLN A 100 10.25 -6.99 -8.64
C GLN A 100 9.67 -6.44 -7.33
N TYR A 101 9.22 -7.35 -6.47
CA TYR A 101 8.71 -7.04 -5.14
C TYR A 101 9.49 -7.79 -4.08
N GLY A 102 9.77 -7.10 -2.97
CA GLY A 102 10.22 -7.74 -1.74
C GLY A 102 9.03 -8.21 -0.92
N HIS A 103 9.16 -9.38 -0.27
CA HIS A 103 8.20 -9.79 0.76
C HIS A 103 8.25 -8.84 1.95
N TYR A 104 7.13 -8.72 2.64
CA TYR A 104 7.02 -7.90 3.84
C TYR A 104 6.09 -8.57 4.85
N VAL A 105 6.53 -8.63 6.10
CA VAL A 105 5.70 -9.11 7.21
C VAL A 105 5.70 -8.04 8.28
N SER A 106 4.53 -7.68 8.77
CA SER A 106 4.36 -6.73 9.88
C SER A 106 3.58 -7.38 11.01
N GLY A 107 4.00 -7.12 12.24
CA GLY A 107 3.26 -7.47 13.45
C GLY A 107 2.75 -6.22 14.13
N ALA A 108 1.54 -6.28 14.70
CA ALA A 108 0.96 -5.22 15.51
C ALA A 108 0.63 -5.77 16.91
N PHE A 109 0.87 -4.95 17.92
CA PHE A 109 0.67 -5.31 19.33
C PHE A 109 0.02 -4.15 20.08
N LEU A 110 -1.06 -4.42 20.78
CA LEU A 110 -1.64 -3.51 21.76
C LEU A 110 -1.28 -3.97 23.18
N THR A 111 -0.93 -3.02 24.02
CA THR A 111 -0.53 -3.27 25.42
C THR A 111 -1.46 -2.52 26.38
N ASN A 112 -1.43 -2.86 27.67
CA ASN A 112 -2.35 -2.32 28.69
C ASN A 112 -1.64 -1.67 29.88
N GLU A 113 -0.40 -1.30 29.76
CA GLU A 113 0.33 -0.64 30.85
C GLU A 113 -0.34 0.67 31.31
N THR A 114 -0.35 0.92 32.61
CA THR A 114 -0.96 2.11 33.22
C THR A 114 0.05 3.21 33.55
N GLY A 115 1.34 2.89 33.60
CA GLY A 115 2.40 3.82 33.94
C GLY A 115 3.36 4.11 32.80
N ARG A 116 4.27 5.06 33.02
CA ARG A 116 5.32 5.40 32.07
C ARG A 116 6.26 4.21 31.82
N ARG A 117 6.65 4.02 30.56
CA ARG A 117 7.52 2.92 30.12
C ARG A 117 8.74 3.45 29.39
N PRO A 118 9.81 2.66 29.28
CA PRO A 118 11.04 3.06 28.58
C PRO A 118 10.80 3.47 27.12
N TRP A 119 9.79 2.89 26.46
CA TRP A 119 9.44 3.18 25.07
C TRP A 119 8.61 4.45 24.86
N ASP A 120 8.16 5.11 25.92
CA ASP A 120 7.30 6.31 25.80
C ASP A 120 8.04 7.53 25.23
N SER A 121 9.38 7.55 25.29
CA SER A 121 10.19 8.67 24.79
C SER A 121 10.66 8.52 23.35
N VAL A 122 10.47 7.35 22.74
CA VAL A 122 11.03 7.04 21.41
C VAL A 122 9.93 6.53 20.48
N TYR A 123 9.90 7.08 19.25
CA TYR A 123 8.95 6.67 18.24
C TYR A 123 9.35 5.36 17.55
N ALA A 124 10.64 5.18 17.27
CA ALA A 124 11.11 4.02 16.52
C ALA A 124 12.45 3.50 17.04
N TYR A 125 12.59 2.19 17.03
CA TYR A 125 13.76 1.45 17.46
C TYR A 125 14.29 0.59 16.29
N CYS A 126 15.54 0.81 15.91
CA CYS A 126 16.23 -0.06 14.96
C CYS A 126 16.78 -1.30 15.67
N THR A 127 16.52 -2.47 15.14
CA THR A 127 16.84 -3.76 15.76
C THR A 127 17.53 -4.71 14.78
N PRO A 128 18.80 -4.47 14.42
CA PRO A 128 19.44 -5.12 13.27
C PRO A 128 19.63 -6.64 13.40
N GLN A 129 19.53 -7.20 14.61
CA GLN A 129 19.77 -8.62 14.90
C GLN A 129 18.50 -9.36 15.33
N ARG A 130 17.32 -8.85 15.04
CA ARG A 130 16.04 -9.44 15.41
C ARG A 130 15.30 -9.96 14.18
N SER A 131 14.18 -10.63 14.41
CA SER A 131 13.27 -11.06 13.34
C SER A 131 12.61 -9.91 12.61
N PHE A 132 12.66 -8.70 13.18
CA PHE A 132 12.27 -7.43 12.55
C PHE A 132 13.45 -6.44 12.59
N ASN A 133 13.52 -5.55 11.63
CA ASN A 133 14.59 -4.54 11.56
C ASN A 133 14.23 -3.23 12.27
N ILE A 134 12.95 -3.00 12.52
CA ILE A 134 12.44 -1.79 13.18
C ILE A 134 11.15 -2.09 13.94
N ALA A 135 11.02 -1.48 15.12
CA ALA A 135 9.80 -1.42 15.90
C ALA A 135 9.36 0.03 16.07
N PHE A 136 8.08 0.31 15.86
CA PHE A 136 7.48 1.62 16.02
C PHE A 136 6.54 1.64 17.23
N ASN A 137 6.69 2.63 18.10
CA ASN A 137 5.66 3.00 19.06
C ASN A 137 4.71 4.00 18.42
N MET A 138 3.63 3.50 17.83
CA MET A 138 2.65 4.30 17.10
C MET A 138 1.89 5.26 18.03
N SER A 139 1.72 4.92 19.30
CA SER A 139 1.08 5.79 20.30
C SER A 139 1.83 7.08 20.55
N ASN A 140 3.16 7.10 20.34
CA ASN A 140 3.97 8.30 20.57
C ASN A 140 3.59 9.47 19.66
N LEU A 141 3.03 9.21 18.47
CA LEU A 141 2.58 10.25 17.55
C LEU A 141 1.31 10.96 18.05
N VAL A 142 0.49 10.24 18.80
CA VAL A 142 -0.79 10.74 19.32
C VAL A 142 -0.63 11.37 20.70
N ARG A 143 0.22 10.77 21.56
CA ARG A 143 0.43 11.18 22.96
C ARG A 143 0.94 12.59 23.15
N THR A 144 1.61 13.17 22.16
CA THR A 144 2.08 14.58 22.24
C THR A 144 0.91 15.58 22.32
N MET A 145 -0.32 15.12 22.03
CA MET A 145 -1.54 15.93 22.09
C MET A 145 -2.40 15.62 23.33
N GLU A 146 -2.00 14.65 24.14
CA GLU A 146 -2.73 14.25 25.35
C GLU A 146 -2.26 15.07 26.56
N SER A 147 -3.19 15.59 27.36
CA SER A 147 -2.88 16.27 28.62
C SER A 147 -2.35 15.30 29.67
N GLU A 148 -2.83 14.04 29.63
CA GLU A 148 -2.41 12.95 30.51
C GLU A 148 -2.14 11.70 29.67
N ARG A 149 -1.14 10.91 30.12
CA ARG A 149 -0.79 9.65 29.45
C ARG A 149 -1.94 8.65 29.60
N GLN A 150 -2.54 8.29 28.48
CA GLN A 150 -3.53 7.21 28.45
C GLN A 150 -2.86 5.83 28.62
N PRO A 151 -3.57 4.86 29.24
CA PRO A 151 -3.09 3.49 29.35
C PRO A 151 -2.85 2.83 28.00
N GLY A 152 -1.91 1.87 27.99
CA GLY A 152 -1.60 1.06 26.83
C GLY A 152 -0.74 1.76 25.78
N SER A 153 -0.25 0.99 24.82
CA SER A 153 0.52 1.44 23.67
C SER A 153 0.17 0.60 22.45
N SER A 154 0.42 1.16 21.25
CA SER A 154 0.34 0.45 20.00
C SER A 154 1.73 0.34 19.40
N PHE A 155 2.19 -0.88 19.17
CA PHE A 155 3.46 -1.18 18.54
C PHE A 155 3.25 -1.82 17.18
N MET A 156 4.14 -1.49 16.23
CA MET A 156 4.27 -2.21 14.96
C MET A 156 5.72 -2.62 14.77
N VAL A 157 5.93 -3.86 14.33
CA VAL A 157 7.25 -4.38 13.94
C VAL A 157 7.25 -4.70 12.45
N PHE A 158 8.38 -4.45 11.79
CA PHE A 158 8.51 -4.58 10.35
C PHE A 158 9.68 -5.50 9.98
N SER A 159 9.36 -6.54 9.22
CA SER A 159 10.31 -7.51 8.67
C SER A 159 10.31 -7.43 7.15
N PRO A 160 11.23 -6.66 6.54
CA PRO A 160 11.32 -6.56 5.09
C PRO A 160 12.23 -7.63 4.49
N ALA A 161 12.05 -7.93 3.20
CA ALA A 161 12.95 -8.68 2.32
C ALA A 161 13.42 -10.01 2.91
N LYS A 162 14.69 -10.13 3.32
CA LYS A 162 15.27 -11.38 3.85
C LYS A 162 14.53 -11.83 5.12
N LEU A 163 14.28 -10.94 6.07
CA LEU A 163 13.56 -11.26 7.30
C LEU A 163 12.15 -11.76 7.00
N ALA A 164 11.47 -11.13 6.06
CA ALA A 164 10.13 -11.57 5.65
C ALA A 164 10.13 -12.97 5.02
N ARG A 165 11.17 -13.33 4.25
CA ARG A 165 11.27 -14.68 3.63
C ARG A 165 11.28 -15.80 4.65
N ASP A 166 11.88 -15.56 5.81
CA ASP A 166 11.97 -16.54 6.89
C ASP A 166 10.62 -16.70 7.64
N LEU A 167 9.73 -15.72 7.53
CA LEU A 167 8.47 -15.63 8.29
C LEU A 167 7.21 -15.86 7.47
N ILE A 168 7.23 -15.50 6.18
CA ILE A 168 6.00 -15.34 5.38
C ILE A 168 5.18 -16.62 5.22
N ASN A 169 5.86 -17.78 5.23
CA ASN A 169 5.22 -19.10 5.09
C ASN A 169 4.93 -19.79 6.44
N LEU A 170 5.32 -19.19 7.57
CA LEU A 170 4.99 -19.72 8.89
C LEU A 170 3.52 -19.44 9.23
N PRO A 171 2.87 -20.25 10.08
CA PRO A 171 1.59 -19.90 10.68
C PRO A 171 1.66 -18.56 11.42
N ASP A 172 0.55 -17.83 11.48
CA ASP A 172 0.49 -16.49 12.09
C ASP A 172 0.88 -16.52 13.56
N GLU A 173 0.42 -17.52 14.29
CA GLU A 173 0.74 -17.73 15.69
C GLU A 173 2.25 -17.89 15.91
N LYS A 174 2.92 -18.57 14.97
CA LYS A 174 4.37 -18.78 15.06
C LYS A 174 5.15 -17.51 14.78
N VAL A 175 4.70 -16.69 13.84
CA VAL A 175 5.29 -15.36 13.58
C VAL A 175 5.13 -14.46 14.80
N LEU A 176 3.94 -14.44 15.40
CA LEU A 176 3.65 -13.65 16.60
C LEU A 176 4.49 -14.11 17.80
N GLU A 177 4.68 -15.41 17.98
CA GLU A 177 5.56 -15.95 19.03
C GLU A 177 7.02 -15.46 18.85
N ILE A 178 7.55 -15.52 17.63
CA ILE A 178 8.89 -15.03 17.29
C ILE A 178 9.01 -13.53 17.59
N TYR A 179 8.06 -12.74 17.15
CA TYR A 179 8.06 -11.29 17.38
C TYR A 179 7.95 -10.93 18.85
N ARG A 180 7.08 -11.62 19.61
CA ARG A 180 6.96 -11.40 21.06
C ARG A 180 8.23 -11.72 21.81
N LYS A 181 8.91 -12.83 21.43
CA LYS A 181 10.20 -13.18 22.04
C LYS A 181 11.24 -12.06 21.80
N ASP A 182 11.35 -11.58 20.58
CA ASP A 182 12.30 -10.52 20.25
C ASP A 182 11.92 -9.18 20.90
N LEU A 183 10.62 -8.85 21.00
CA LEU A 183 10.15 -7.67 21.73
C LEU A 183 10.40 -7.78 23.24
N GLU A 184 10.26 -8.96 23.83
CA GLU A 184 10.60 -9.21 25.23
C GLU A 184 12.08 -8.99 25.54
N GLU A 185 12.97 -9.35 24.58
CA GLU A 185 14.42 -9.11 24.71
C GLU A 185 14.77 -7.62 24.56
N VAL A 186 14.02 -6.86 23.75
CA VAL A 186 14.18 -5.40 23.60
C VAL A 186 13.57 -4.65 24.77
N PHE A 187 12.42 -5.10 25.24
CA PHE A 187 11.62 -4.49 26.29
C PHE A 187 11.19 -5.53 27.32
N PRO A 188 12.03 -5.83 28.33
CA PRO A 188 11.71 -6.81 29.36
C PRO A 188 10.35 -6.53 30.03
N GLY A 189 9.50 -7.55 30.08
CA GLY A 189 8.12 -7.47 30.57
C GLY A 189 7.07 -7.08 29.52
N PHE A 190 7.47 -6.83 28.27
CA PHE A 190 6.54 -6.45 27.21
C PHE A 190 5.47 -7.51 26.97
N GLY A 191 5.87 -8.78 26.90
CA GLY A 191 4.96 -9.88 26.60
C GLY A 191 3.79 -10.02 27.56
N SER A 192 3.99 -9.66 28.85
CA SER A 192 2.93 -9.69 29.88
C SER A 192 1.89 -8.58 29.74
N LEU A 193 2.20 -7.54 28.97
CA LEU A 193 1.36 -6.38 28.74
C LEU A 193 0.51 -6.48 27.48
N VAL A 194 0.83 -7.42 26.59
CA VAL A 194 0.12 -7.58 25.31
C VAL A 194 -1.30 -8.10 25.56
N VAL A 195 -2.29 -7.34 25.08
CA VAL A 195 -3.72 -7.70 25.17
C VAL A 195 -4.31 -8.07 23.81
N GLU A 196 -3.72 -7.58 22.72
CA GLU A 196 -4.14 -7.89 21.37
C GLU A 196 -2.91 -7.91 20.46
N GLN A 197 -2.91 -8.80 19.47
CA GLN A 197 -1.83 -8.90 18.51
C GLN A 197 -2.35 -9.41 17.18
N SER A 198 -1.70 -8.96 16.09
CA SER A 198 -2.01 -9.42 14.74
C SER A 198 -0.77 -9.42 13.87
N VAL A 199 -0.79 -10.20 12.79
CA VAL A 199 0.27 -10.22 11.78
C VAL A 199 -0.34 -10.05 10.40
N GLN A 200 0.34 -9.29 9.56
CA GLN A 200 -0.01 -9.15 8.16
C GLN A 200 1.17 -9.54 7.28
N LYS A 201 0.91 -10.36 6.26
CA LYS A 201 1.88 -10.89 5.32
C LYS A 201 1.63 -10.37 3.92
N PHE A 202 2.63 -9.79 3.29
CA PHE A 202 2.57 -9.25 1.95
C PHE A 202 3.59 -9.95 1.06
N HIS A 203 3.13 -10.81 0.16
CA HIS A 203 3.99 -11.45 -0.84
C HIS A 203 4.51 -10.45 -1.87
N LEU A 204 3.73 -9.42 -2.17
CA LEU A 204 4.10 -8.27 -3.00
C LEU A 204 4.15 -7.01 -2.11
N GLY A 205 5.07 -7.00 -1.14
CA GLY A 205 5.08 -5.99 -0.08
C GLY A 205 5.60 -4.64 -0.54
N LEU A 206 6.78 -4.59 -1.15
CA LEU A 206 7.39 -3.35 -1.62
C LEU A 206 7.94 -3.51 -3.02
N ALA A 207 7.63 -2.57 -3.91
CA ALA A 207 8.25 -2.49 -5.22
C ALA A 207 9.76 -2.23 -5.07
N TYR A 208 10.59 -3.16 -5.52
CA TYR A 208 12.02 -3.11 -5.31
C TYR A 208 12.74 -2.24 -6.35
N CYS A 209 13.56 -1.32 -5.86
CA CYS A 209 14.42 -0.47 -6.70
C CYS A 209 15.74 -1.17 -7.01
N PHE A 210 15.72 -2.15 -7.91
CA PHE A 210 16.92 -2.86 -8.35
C PHE A 210 17.75 -2.04 -9.34
N PRO A 211 19.06 -2.36 -9.53
CA PRO A 211 19.90 -1.69 -10.52
C PRO A 211 19.29 -1.78 -11.92
N GLY A 212 19.11 -0.63 -12.57
CA GLY A 212 18.48 -0.55 -13.90
C GLY A 212 16.96 -0.40 -13.89
N ARG A 213 16.29 -0.38 -12.72
CA ARG A 213 14.84 -0.14 -12.61
C ARG A 213 14.39 1.16 -13.30
N ASN A 214 15.25 2.18 -13.29
CA ASN A 214 14.99 3.48 -13.95
C ASN A 214 14.77 3.38 -15.46
N LYS A 215 15.30 2.34 -16.12
CA LYS A 215 15.09 2.09 -17.57
C LYS A 215 13.65 1.68 -17.90
N LEU A 216 12.92 1.16 -16.91
CA LEU A 216 11.50 0.79 -17.06
C LEU A 216 10.58 2.00 -16.92
N GLN A 217 11.01 3.06 -16.24
CA GLN A 217 10.15 4.21 -15.91
C GLN A 217 9.54 4.87 -17.16
N PRO A 218 10.30 5.19 -18.23
CA PRO A 218 9.72 5.80 -19.43
C PRO A 218 8.68 4.91 -20.12
N LEU A 219 8.82 3.59 -19.99
CA LEU A 219 7.87 2.63 -20.57
C LEU A 219 6.55 2.61 -19.77
N LEU A 220 6.65 2.57 -18.44
CA LEU A 220 5.50 2.58 -17.54
C LEU A 220 4.72 3.90 -17.58
N MET A 221 5.38 4.99 -17.94
CA MET A 221 4.79 6.34 -18.03
C MET A 221 4.35 6.70 -19.46
N ARG A 222 4.28 5.72 -20.37
CA ARG A 222 3.75 5.97 -21.72
C ARG A 222 2.29 6.40 -21.65
N THR A 223 1.91 7.27 -22.57
CA THR A 223 0.53 7.75 -22.66
C THR A 223 -0.43 6.58 -22.79
N PRO A 224 -1.35 6.43 -21.85
CA PRO A 224 -2.32 5.34 -21.89
C PRO A 224 -3.35 5.56 -23.01
N ARG A 225 -3.89 4.48 -23.53
CA ARG A 225 -5.06 4.55 -24.42
C ARG A 225 -6.33 4.62 -23.59
N ARG A 226 -6.79 3.48 -23.03
CA ARG A 226 -7.99 3.39 -22.20
C ARG A 226 -7.72 2.77 -20.84
N ILE A 227 -6.61 2.05 -20.69
CA ILE A 227 -6.17 1.48 -19.41
C ILE A 227 -5.06 2.35 -18.85
N TYR A 228 -5.28 2.90 -17.67
CA TYR A 228 -4.34 3.69 -16.89
C TYR A 228 -3.72 2.85 -15.80
N LEU A 229 -2.49 3.16 -15.45
CA LEU A 229 -1.77 2.55 -14.34
C LEU A 229 -1.65 3.57 -13.22
N ALA A 230 -1.90 3.14 -11.99
CA ALA A 230 -1.63 3.94 -10.78
C ALA A 230 -1.10 3.02 -9.68
N GLY A 231 -0.21 3.54 -8.85
CA GLY A 231 0.38 2.79 -7.74
C GLY A 231 1.78 3.25 -7.40
N ASP A 232 2.27 2.82 -6.26
CA ASP A 232 3.58 3.14 -5.72
C ASP A 232 4.75 2.69 -6.61
N TYR A 233 4.57 1.61 -7.37
CA TYR A 233 5.57 1.09 -8.31
C TYR A 233 5.88 2.06 -9.48
N LEU A 234 5.06 3.09 -9.69
CA LEU A 234 5.31 4.13 -10.69
C LEU A 234 6.28 5.23 -10.21
N GLY A 235 6.73 5.15 -8.97
CA GLY A 235 7.69 6.11 -8.40
C GLY A 235 8.43 5.54 -7.21
N SER A 236 8.26 6.15 -6.05
CA SER A 236 8.73 5.66 -4.76
C SER A 236 7.65 4.84 -4.07
N TRP A 237 8.02 3.84 -3.28
CA TRP A 237 7.11 2.93 -2.58
C TRP A 237 6.32 3.55 -1.42
N TYR A 238 5.92 4.80 -1.55
CA TYR A 238 5.16 5.52 -0.53
C TYR A 238 3.71 5.73 -0.96
N THR A 239 2.83 5.81 0.03
CA THR A 239 1.41 6.14 -0.15
C THR A 239 1.22 7.42 -0.97
N GLU A 240 2.10 8.41 -0.81
CA GLU A 240 2.10 9.64 -1.60
C GLU A 240 2.18 9.38 -3.10
N THR A 241 3.06 8.48 -3.55
CA THR A 241 3.15 8.12 -4.98
C THR A 241 1.87 7.46 -5.47
N ALA A 242 1.27 6.57 -4.66
CA ALA A 242 0.02 5.91 -5.02
C ALA A 242 -1.12 6.94 -5.17
N ILE A 243 -1.23 7.90 -4.24
CA ILE A 243 -2.23 8.97 -4.31
C ILE A 243 -2.00 9.85 -5.54
N GLN A 244 -0.79 10.34 -5.74
CA GLN A 244 -0.46 11.23 -6.86
C GLN A 244 -0.73 10.58 -8.22
N THR A 245 -0.32 9.32 -8.40
CA THR A 245 -0.54 8.62 -9.67
C THR A 245 -2.02 8.32 -9.91
N GLY A 246 -2.80 8.08 -8.85
CA GLY A 246 -4.25 7.93 -8.92
C GLY A 246 -4.95 9.23 -9.31
N LEU A 247 -4.58 10.35 -8.69
CA LEU A 247 -5.11 11.68 -9.01
C LEU A 247 -4.81 12.06 -10.47
N LEU A 248 -3.57 11.92 -10.92
CA LEU A 248 -3.18 12.22 -12.31
C LEU A 248 -3.97 11.39 -13.32
N ALA A 249 -4.18 10.10 -13.04
CA ALA A 249 -4.99 9.24 -13.89
C ALA A 249 -6.45 9.71 -13.93
N GLY A 250 -7.01 10.07 -12.78
CA GLY A 250 -8.38 10.59 -12.67
C GLY A 250 -8.57 11.93 -13.40
N GLU A 251 -7.63 12.85 -13.26
CA GLU A 251 -7.65 14.17 -13.93
C GLU A 251 -7.58 14.04 -15.45
N ASP A 252 -6.67 13.21 -15.98
CA ASP A 252 -6.55 12.99 -17.43
C ASP A 252 -7.79 12.32 -18.02
N ILE A 253 -8.35 11.30 -17.32
CA ILE A 253 -9.60 10.66 -17.72
C ILE A 253 -10.75 11.68 -17.74
N ASN A 254 -10.88 12.48 -16.67
CA ASN A 254 -11.94 13.46 -16.57
C ASN A 254 -11.86 14.49 -17.71
N SER A 255 -10.66 14.96 -18.04
CA SER A 255 -10.41 15.85 -19.19
C SER A 255 -10.85 15.22 -20.51
N LYS A 256 -10.51 13.96 -20.75
CA LYS A 256 -10.90 13.24 -21.96
C LYS A 256 -12.42 13.02 -22.04
N LEU A 257 -13.06 12.67 -20.93
CA LEU A 257 -14.51 12.50 -20.86
C LEU A 257 -15.24 13.80 -21.16
N TYR A 258 -14.72 14.92 -20.67
CA TYR A 258 -15.28 16.23 -20.95
C TYR A 258 -15.15 16.61 -22.44
N THR A 259 -13.99 16.36 -23.04
CA THR A 259 -13.75 16.63 -24.47
C THR A 259 -14.64 15.74 -25.34
N ASP A 260 -14.79 14.46 -25.04
CA ASP A 260 -15.68 13.55 -25.77
C ASP A 260 -17.15 13.99 -25.71
N THR A 261 -17.54 14.68 -24.62
CA THR A 261 -18.91 15.19 -24.46
C THR A 261 -19.15 16.46 -25.27
N LEU A 262 -18.14 17.32 -25.40
CA LEU A 262 -18.23 18.57 -26.16
C LEU A 262 -18.08 18.38 -27.67
N LEU A 263 -17.41 17.34 -28.10
CA LEU A 263 -17.22 16.96 -29.50
C LEU A 263 -17.98 15.65 -29.76
N PRO A 264 -19.32 15.64 -29.88
CA PRO A 264 -20.01 14.44 -30.33
C PRO A 264 -19.43 14.06 -31.67
N SER A 265 -19.17 12.79 -31.88
CA SER A 265 -18.61 12.20 -33.09
C SER A 265 -19.59 12.43 -34.25
N ASN A 266 -19.66 13.67 -34.74
CA ASN A 266 -20.25 13.94 -36.02
C ASN A 266 -19.27 13.37 -37.06
N GLY A 267 -19.72 12.28 -37.67
CA GLY A 267 -18.97 11.60 -38.70
C GLY A 267 -18.51 12.54 -39.78
N PHE A 268 -17.22 12.84 -39.78
CA PHE A 268 -16.53 13.21 -40.96
C PHE A 268 -15.89 11.92 -41.53
N SER A 269 -16.62 11.26 -42.40
CA SER A 269 -16.03 10.33 -43.37
C SER A 269 -15.23 11.14 -44.35
N TYR A 270 -13.91 10.98 -44.34
CA TYR A 270 -13.05 11.26 -45.49
C TYR A 270 -12.70 9.96 -46.17
#